data_bd23b06d5a03b0d74365b2770c857904
#
_entry.id   bd23b06d5a03b0d74365b2770c857904
#
_cell.length_a   1.000
_cell.length_b   1.000
_cell.length_c   1.000
_cell.angle_alpha   90.00
_cell.angle_beta   90.00
_cell.angle_gamma   90.00
#
_symmetry.space_group_name_H-M   'P 1'
#
loop_
_entity.id
_entity.type
_entity.pdbx_description
1 polymer ?
#
loop_
_entity_poly.entity_id
_entity_poly.type
_entity_poly.pdbx_seq_one_letter_code
_entity_poly.pdbx_strand_id
1 'polypeptide(L)'
;GMLPAKVLLHGCCAWIMLVLGLQLKKIQQEVGITFIYVTHDQEEALSMSDTVVVMNNGEIQQIGAPTDIYNEPENRFVASFIGESNIIEGIMIKDFLVQFDGFEFECVDKGFEDNEEIEVVLRPEDLDIVEPSQAKLNGVVRNVTFKGVHYEILVETELRTYKVQT
;
A
#
# COMPACT_ATOMS: atom_id res chain seq x y z
N GLY A 1 -16.00 36.42 14.55
CA GLY A 1 -14.75 36.87 14.02
C GLY A 1 -14.06 35.68 13.34
N MET A 2 -14.06 35.68 12.02
CA MET A 2 -13.38 34.66 11.20
C MET A 2 -11.87 34.95 11.26
N LEU A 3 -11.10 34.04 11.84
CA LEU A 3 -9.63 34.10 11.77
C LEU A 3 -9.19 33.76 10.34
N PRO A 4 -8.34 34.55 9.68
CA PRO A 4 -7.80 34.22 8.39
C PRO A 4 -6.82 33.03 8.54
N ALA A 5 -7.14 31.89 7.96
CA ALA A 5 -6.22 30.78 7.85
C ALA A 5 -5.08 31.18 6.90
N LYS A 6 -3.88 31.41 7.45
CA LYS A 6 -2.65 31.54 6.67
C LYS A 6 -2.15 30.14 6.34
N VAL A 7 -2.48 29.65 5.17
CA VAL A 7 -1.86 28.44 4.63
C VAL A 7 -0.51 28.81 4.06
N LEU A 8 0.57 28.43 4.75
CA LEU A 8 1.93 28.59 4.24
C LEU A 8 2.24 27.37 3.37
N LEU A 9 2.16 27.54 2.05
CA LEU A 9 2.52 26.50 1.06
C LEU A 9 4.06 26.33 1.03
N HIS A 10 4.56 25.39 1.87
CA HIS A 10 5.89 24.85 1.72
C HIS A 10 5.77 23.58 0.86
N GLY A 11 5.95 23.70 -0.42
CA GLY A 11 5.86 22.56 -1.34
C GLY A 11 5.33 22.96 -2.70
N CYS A 12 5.88 24.04 -3.25
CA CYS A 12 5.44 24.58 -4.54
C CYS A 12 5.51 23.52 -5.67
N CYS A 13 6.46 22.57 -5.58
CA CYS A 13 6.65 21.55 -6.62
C CYS A 13 5.55 20.47 -6.61
N ALA A 14 5.19 19.93 -5.44
CA ALA A 14 4.16 18.88 -5.34
C ALA A 14 2.78 19.41 -5.77
N TRP A 15 2.44 20.64 -5.40
CA TRP A 15 1.19 21.27 -5.83
C TRP A 15 1.14 21.55 -7.33
N ILE A 16 2.26 22.00 -7.90
CA ILE A 16 2.35 22.24 -9.34
C ILE A 16 2.21 20.92 -10.11
N MET A 17 2.83 19.84 -9.64
CA MET A 17 2.72 18.53 -10.27
C MET A 17 1.29 17.97 -10.17
N LEU A 18 0.65 18.07 -9.01
CA LEU A 18 -0.75 17.62 -8.85
C LEU A 18 -1.71 18.42 -9.76
N VAL A 19 -1.59 19.75 -9.79
CA VAL A 19 -2.43 20.60 -10.64
C VAL A 19 -2.17 20.33 -12.12
N LEU A 20 -0.91 20.13 -12.52
CA LEU A 20 -0.55 19.79 -13.89
C LEU A 20 -1.09 18.43 -14.29
N GLY A 21 -1.00 17.43 -13.42
CA GLY A 21 -1.57 16.09 -13.61
C GLY A 21 -3.09 16.13 -13.83
N LEU A 22 -3.81 16.85 -12.98
CA LEU A 22 -5.27 17.04 -13.13
C LEU A 22 -5.64 17.72 -14.45
N GLN A 23 -4.85 18.70 -14.89
CA GLN A 23 -5.05 19.38 -16.19
C GLN A 23 -4.78 18.41 -17.35
N LEU A 24 -3.72 17.60 -17.29
CA LEU A 24 -3.42 16.60 -18.30
C LEU A 24 -4.53 15.54 -18.40
N LYS A 25 -5.04 15.05 -17.28
CA LYS A 25 -6.17 14.10 -17.25
C LYS A 25 -7.41 14.71 -17.88
N LYS A 26 -7.71 15.96 -17.60
CA LYS A 26 -8.82 16.68 -18.19
C LYS A 26 -8.68 16.82 -19.71
N ILE A 27 -7.50 17.24 -20.19
CA ILE A 27 -7.19 17.35 -21.62
C ILE A 27 -7.33 15.97 -22.30
N GLN A 28 -6.81 14.93 -21.68
CA GLN A 28 -6.91 13.56 -22.18
C GLN A 28 -8.37 13.13 -22.38
N GLN A 29 -9.22 13.41 -21.40
CA GLN A 29 -10.65 13.11 -21.48
C GLN A 29 -11.37 13.93 -22.55
N GLU A 30 -11.05 15.24 -22.69
CA GLU A 30 -11.67 16.12 -23.66
C GLU A 30 -11.27 15.78 -25.10
N VAL A 31 -10.02 15.39 -25.32
CA VAL A 31 -9.46 15.08 -26.65
C VAL A 31 -9.63 13.61 -27.03
N GLY A 32 -9.82 12.72 -26.04
CA GLY A 32 -9.99 11.29 -26.25
C GLY A 32 -8.74 10.57 -26.74
N ILE A 33 -7.55 11.04 -26.32
CA ILE A 33 -6.26 10.45 -26.69
C ILE A 33 -5.68 9.64 -25.54
N THR A 34 -4.79 8.71 -25.87
CA THR A 34 -4.03 7.94 -24.87
C THR A 34 -2.76 8.70 -24.53
N PHE A 35 -2.52 8.92 -23.21
CA PHE A 35 -1.25 9.40 -22.68
C PHE A 35 -0.46 8.24 -22.09
N ILE A 36 0.84 8.25 -22.35
CA ILE A 36 1.79 7.42 -21.61
C ILE A 36 2.60 8.37 -20.72
N TYR A 37 2.47 8.16 -19.41
CA TYR A 37 3.19 8.95 -18.41
C TYR A 37 4.19 8.03 -17.68
N VAL A 38 5.45 8.45 -17.64
CA VAL A 38 6.50 7.70 -16.94
C VAL A 38 6.92 8.49 -15.71
N THR A 39 6.76 7.90 -14.56
CA THR A 39 7.13 8.48 -13.27
C THR A 39 7.79 7.44 -12.38
N HIS A 40 8.53 7.90 -11.40
CA HIS A 40 9.01 7.09 -10.27
C HIS A 40 8.20 7.36 -8.99
N ASP A 41 7.24 8.27 -9.06
CA ASP A 41 6.33 8.60 -7.97
C ASP A 41 5.09 7.69 -8.02
N GLN A 42 4.94 6.88 -6.98
CA GLN A 42 3.87 5.89 -6.87
C GLN A 42 2.50 6.54 -6.70
N GLU A 43 2.44 7.63 -5.92
CA GLU A 43 1.18 8.35 -5.67
C GLU A 43 0.67 9.00 -6.97
N GLU A 44 1.58 9.56 -7.78
CA GLU A 44 1.21 10.07 -9.09
C GLU A 44 0.69 8.95 -10.01
N ALA A 45 1.40 7.82 -10.08
CA ALA A 45 1.00 6.69 -10.92
C ALA A 45 -0.38 6.16 -10.53
N LEU A 46 -0.61 5.92 -9.24
CA LEU A 46 -1.89 5.38 -8.75
C LEU A 46 -3.06 6.36 -8.86
N SER A 47 -2.81 7.67 -8.66
CA SER A 47 -3.90 8.68 -8.63
C SER A 47 -4.31 9.18 -10.02
N MET A 48 -3.40 9.17 -10.99
CA MET A 48 -3.65 9.79 -12.30
C MET A 48 -3.93 8.79 -13.43
N SER A 49 -3.49 7.54 -13.30
CA SER A 49 -3.58 6.55 -14.37
C SER A 49 -4.89 5.77 -14.35
N ASP A 50 -5.35 5.35 -15.51
CA ASP A 50 -6.43 4.37 -15.66
C ASP A 50 -5.84 2.93 -15.69
N THR A 51 -4.58 2.81 -16.14
CA THR A 51 -3.80 1.58 -16.14
C THR A 51 -2.37 1.88 -15.72
N VAL A 52 -1.85 1.12 -14.80
CA VAL A 52 -0.47 1.19 -14.31
C VAL A 52 0.34 0.03 -14.88
N VAL A 53 1.55 0.31 -15.33
CA VAL A 53 2.55 -0.69 -15.73
C VAL A 53 3.74 -0.57 -14.79
N VAL A 54 3.92 -1.56 -13.92
CA VAL A 54 5.08 -1.63 -13.04
C VAL A 54 6.23 -2.31 -13.78
N MET A 55 7.39 -1.66 -13.81
CA MET A 55 8.58 -2.18 -14.51
C MET A 55 9.77 -2.26 -13.57
N ASN A 56 10.60 -3.28 -13.76
CA ASN A 56 11.87 -3.46 -13.07
C ASN A 56 12.93 -3.98 -14.05
N ASN A 57 14.08 -3.32 -14.10
CA ASN A 57 15.21 -3.71 -14.97
C ASN A 57 14.82 -3.93 -16.45
N GLY A 58 13.85 -3.15 -16.96
CA GLY A 58 13.38 -3.26 -18.34
C GLY A 58 12.33 -4.35 -18.58
N GLU A 59 11.92 -5.09 -17.55
CA GLU A 59 10.88 -6.11 -17.62
C GLU A 59 9.60 -5.61 -16.95
N ILE A 60 8.47 -5.96 -17.52
CA ILE A 60 7.15 -5.70 -16.94
C ILE A 60 6.93 -6.68 -15.79
N GLN A 61 6.60 -6.14 -14.62
CA GLN A 61 6.32 -6.90 -13.40
C GLN A 61 4.83 -7.14 -13.20
N GLN A 62 4.01 -6.13 -13.53
CA GLN A 62 2.55 -6.23 -13.46
C GLN A 62 1.91 -5.12 -14.29
N ILE A 63 0.73 -5.39 -14.84
CA ILE A 63 -0.13 -4.43 -15.52
C ILE A 63 -1.54 -4.55 -14.95
N GLY A 64 -2.15 -3.45 -14.51
CA GLY A 64 -3.50 -3.49 -13.96
C GLY A 64 -4.07 -2.11 -13.67
N ALA A 65 -5.30 -2.08 -13.16
CA ALA A 65 -5.85 -0.86 -12.58
C ALA A 65 -5.08 -0.49 -11.29
N PRO A 66 -5.02 0.79 -10.92
CA PRO A 66 -4.32 1.22 -9.71
C PRO A 66 -4.70 0.45 -8.45
N THR A 67 -6.00 0.17 -8.28
CA THR A 67 -6.53 -0.60 -7.15
C THR A 67 -6.02 -2.04 -7.13
N ASP A 68 -5.94 -2.68 -8.30
CA ASP A 68 -5.50 -4.07 -8.42
C ASP A 68 -4.00 -4.18 -8.14
N ILE A 69 -3.20 -3.25 -8.69
CA ILE A 69 -1.75 -3.17 -8.43
C ILE A 69 -1.46 -2.98 -6.94
N TYR A 70 -2.29 -2.21 -6.22
CA TYR A 70 -2.12 -1.96 -4.80
C TYR A 70 -2.57 -3.14 -3.93
N ASN A 71 -3.76 -3.68 -4.20
CA ASN A 71 -4.39 -4.69 -3.36
C ASN A 71 -3.93 -6.12 -3.69
N GLU A 72 -3.63 -6.41 -4.97
CA GLU A 72 -3.28 -7.74 -5.47
C GLU A 72 -1.94 -7.72 -6.22
N PRO A 73 -0.82 -7.41 -5.54
CA PRO A 73 0.50 -7.40 -6.18
C PRO A 73 0.92 -8.80 -6.59
N GLU A 74 1.29 -8.99 -7.87
CA GLU A 74 1.67 -10.30 -8.44
C GLU A 74 2.98 -10.84 -7.89
N ASN A 75 3.83 -10.00 -7.30
CA ASN A 75 5.09 -10.43 -6.72
C ASN A 75 5.59 -9.47 -5.64
N ARG A 76 6.59 -9.95 -4.88
CA ARG A 76 7.21 -9.20 -3.78
C ARG A 76 7.76 -7.83 -4.21
N PHE A 77 8.28 -7.72 -5.44
CA PHE A 77 8.79 -6.44 -5.93
C PHE A 77 7.67 -5.42 -6.04
N VAL A 78 6.55 -5.78 -6.67
CA VAL A 78 5.38 -4.90 -6.81
C VAL A 78 4.82 -4.53 -5.43
N ALA A 79 4.66 -5.51 -4.53
CA ALA A 79 4.18 -5.29 -3.17
C ALA A 79 5.05 -4.27 -2.39
N SER A 80 6.37 -4.38 -2.53
CA SER A 80 7.33 -3.49 -1.86
C SER A 80 7.51 -2.14 -2.56
N PHE A 81 7.32 -2.11 -3.88
CA PHE A 81 7.48 -0.90 -4.69
C PHE A 81 6.24 -0.01 -4.60
N ILE A 82 5.06 -0.60 -4.57
CA ILE A 82 3.78 0.11 -4.50
C ILE A 82 3.30 0.20 -3.06
N GLY A 83 3.73 1.22 -2.36
CA GLY A 83 3.38 1.47 -0.96
C GLY A 83 4.20 0.63 0.04
N GLU A 84 4.03 0.98 1.30
CA GLU A 84 4.65 0.23 2.40
C GLU A 84 3.89 -1.08 2.66
N SER A 85 4.62 -2.14 2.99
CA SER A 85 4.02 -3.46 3.24
C SER A 85 4.81 -4.23 4.29
N ASN A 86 4.09 -5.00 5.09
CA ASN A 86 4.66 -6.10 5.86
C ASN A 86 4.54 -7.36 4.98
N ILE A 87 5.67 -7.92 4.54
CA ILE A 87 5.70 -9.14 3.72
C ILE A 87 6.20 -10.28 4.60
N ILE A 88 5.39 -11.31 4.75
CA ILE A 88 5.55 -12.36 5.75
C ILE A 88 5.42 -13.71 5.06
N GLU A 89 6.33 -14.63 5.36
CA GLU A 89 6.17 -16.02 4.96
C GLU A 89 5.00 -16.66 5.73
N GLY A 90 4.10 -17.32 5.02
CA GLY A 90 2.91 -17.94 5.57
C GLY A 90 2.50 -19.18 4.79
N ILE A 91 1.45 -19.81 5.23
CA ILE A 91 0.88 -21.00 4.61
C ILE A 91 -0.61 -20.75 4.36
N MET A 92 -1.05 -20.91 3.13
CA MET A 92 -2.47 -20.97 2.82
C MET A 92 -3.02 -22.32 3.25
N ILE A 93 -3.70 -22.36 4.39
CA ILE A 93 -4.26 -23.62 4.93
C ILE A 93 -5.34 -24.16 4.00
N LYS A 94 -6.18 -23.28 3.51
CA LYS A 94 -7.24 -23.51 2.51
C LYS A 94 -7.76 -22.14 2.06
N ASP A 95 -8.65 -22.13 1.07
CA ASP A 95 -9.34 -20.90 0.66
C ASP A 95 -9.86 -20.11 1.86
N PHE A 96 -9.56 -18.83 1.89
CA PHE A 96 -9.96 -17.85 2.91
C PHE A 96 -9.34 -18.06 4.31
N LEU A 97 -8.30 -18.90 4.44
CA LEU A 97 -7.64 -19.17 5.72
C LEU A 97 -6.12 -19.26 5.54
N VAL A 98 -5.40 -18.31 6.09
CA VAL A 98 -3.95 -18.23 6.05
C VAL A 98 -3.35 -18.39 7.45
N GLN A 99 -2.18 -19.01 7.54
CA GLN A 99 -1.40 -19.11 8.77
C GLN A 99 -0.06 -18.39 8.62
N PHE A 100 0.24 -17.51 9.55
CA PHE A 100 1.57 -16.90 9.72
C PHE A 100 1.83 -16.60 11.20
N ASP A 101 3.11 -16.51 11.58
CA ASP A 101 3.56 -16.27 12.95
C ASP A 101 2.90 -17.17 14.02
N GLY A 102 2.49 -18.40 13.63
CA GLY A 102 1.90 -19.39 14.51
C GLY A 102 0.39 -19.24 14.73
N PHE A 103 -0.28 -18.31 14.07
CA PHE A 103 -1.72 -18.05 14.19
C PHE A 103 -2.41 -18.15 12.84
N GLU A 104 -3.69 -18.55 12.88
CA GLU A 104 -4.56 -18.57 11.71
C GLU A 104 -5.37 -17.29 11.60
N PHE A 105 -5.47 -16.76 10.39
CA PHE A 105 -6.22 -15.54 10.05
C PHE A 105 -7.16 -15.82 8.88
N GLU A 106 -8.33 -15.22 8.92
CA GLU A 106 -9.23 -15.17 7.77
C GLU A 106 -8.64 -14.20 6.73
N CYS A 107 -8.69 -14.56 5.46
CA CYS A 107 -8.27 -13.74 4.33
C CYS A 107 -9.34 -13.74 3.24
N VAL A 108 -9.12 -12.96 2.18
CA VAL A 108 -10.07 -12.89 1.04
C VAL A 108 -9.63 -13.74 -0.15
N ASP A 109 -8.42 -14.29 -0.07
CA ASP A 109 -7.77 -15.01 -1.15
C ASP A 109 -8.25 -16.44 -1.26
N LYS A 110 -8.23 -16.97 -2.49
CA LYS A 110 -8.64 -18.32 -2.84
C LYS A 110 -7.92 -18.81 -4.09
N GLY A 111 -7.97 -20.12 -4.34
CA GLY A 111 -7.42 -20.74 -5.54
C GLY A 111 -5.98 -21.21 -5.37
N PHE A 112 -5.47 -21.23 -4.16
CA PHE A 112 -4.20 -21.84 -3.78
C PHE A 112 -4.39 -23.32 -3.47
N GLU A 113 -3.31 -24.08 -3.48
CA GLU A 113 -3.35 -25.45 -2.98
C GLU A 113 -3.43 -25.47 -1.44
N ASP A 114 -4.07 -26.52 -0.87
CA ASP A 114 -4.13 -26.67 0.59
C ASP A 114 -2.71 -26.84 1.16
N ASN A 115 -2.36 -26.02 2.15
CA ASN A 115 -1.05 -25.93 2.78
C ASN A 115 0.07 -25.44 1.84
N GLU A 116 -0.25 -24.61 0.87
CA GLU A 116 0.74 -23.96 0.01
C GLU A 116 1.53 -22.89 0.78
N GLU A 117 2.86 -22.91 0.62
CA GLU A 117 3.74 -21.85 1.14
C GLU A 117 3.58 -20.59 0.29
N ILE A 118 3.26 -19.48 0.93
CA ILE A 118 2.97 -18.20 0.29
C ILE A 118 3.68 -17.04 0.97
N GLU A 119 3.78 -15.92 0.29
CA GLU A 119 4.10 -14.63 0.88
C GLU A 119 2.81 -13.85 1.17
N VAL A 120 2.56 -13.55 2.43
CA VAL A 120 1.42 -12.75 2.88
C VAL A 120 1.81 -11.27 2.84
N VAL A 121 1.05 -10.46 2.15
CA VAL A 121 1.23 -9.01 2.09
C VAL A 121 0.19 -8.35 2.98
N LEU A 122 0.63 -7.68 4.05
CA LEU A 122 -0.23 -6.91 4.93
C LEU A 122 0.12 -5.44 4.82
N ARG A 123 -0.84 -4.62 4.43
CA ARG A 123 -0.66 -3.17 4.42
C ARG A 123 -0.68 -2.63 5.85
N PRO A 124 0.11 -1.60 6.17
CA PRO A 124 0.14 -1.02 7.52
C PRO A 124 -1.22 -0.53 8.01
N GLU A 125 -2.10 -0.08 7.11
CA GLU A 125 -3.47 0.38 7.38
C GLU A 125 -4.47 -0.76 7.66
N ASP A 126 -4.12 -2.01 7.31
CA ASP A 126 -4.96 -3.19 7.58
C ASP A 126 -4.70 -3.78 8.97
N LEU A 127 -3.74 -3.22 9.70
CA LEU A 127 -3.36 -3.67 11.02
C LEU A 127 -3.89 -2.73 12.10
N ASP A 128 -4.69 -3.27 13.03
CA ASP A 128 -5.22 -2.55 14.16
C ASP A 128 -4.44 -2.82 15.46
N ILE A 129 -4.19 -1.76 16.21
CA ILE A 129 -3.69 -1.88 17.59
C ILE A 129 -4.90 -1.97 18.51
N VAL A 130 -5.07 -3.11 19.15
CA VAL A 130 -6.19 -3.41 20.04
C VAL A 130 -5.70 -3.78 21.44
N GLU A 131 -6.62 -3.92 22.39
CA GLU A 131 -6.29 -4.40 23.73
C GLU A 131 -5.71 -5.84 23.67
N PRO A 132 -4.74 -6.19 24.52
CA PRO A 132 -4.07 -7.50 24.47
C PRO A 132 -5.01 -8.71 24.52
N SER A 133 -6.18 -8.56 25.15
CA SER A 133 -7.20 -9.62 25.22
C SER A 133 -7.92 -9.91 23.91
N GLN A 134 -7.83 -9.01 22.95
CA GLN A 134 -8.47 -9.09 21.63
C GLN A 134 -7.47 -9.43 20.53
N ALA A 135 -6.16 -9.28 20.83
CA ALA A 135 -5.10 -9.49 19.85
C ALA A 135 -4.72 -10.98 19.74
N LYS A 136 -4.47 -11.43 18.50
CA LYS A 136 -3.81 -12.73 18.25
C LYS A 136 -2.28 -12.62 18.39
N LEU A 137 -1.72 -11.50 17.97
CA LEU A 137 -0.29 -11.20 18.07
C LEU A 137 -0.06 -10.13 19.14
N ASN A 138 0.90 -10.38 20.03
CA ASN A 138 1.30 -9.41 21.05
C ASN A 138 2.67 -8.84 20.71
N GLY A 139 2.86 -7.55 20.92
CA GLY A 139 4.11 -6.87 20.64
C GLY A 139 4.31 -5.63 21.50
N VAL A 140 5.49 -5.06 21.38
CA VAL A 140 5.86 -3.82 22.08
C VAL A 140 6.02 -2.71 21.07
N VAL A 141 5.33 -1.59 21.28
CA VAL A 141 5.53 -0.39 20.47
C VAL A 141 6.94 0.14 20.69
N ARG A 142 7.73 0.18 19.62
CA ARG A 142 9.12 0.66 19.64
C ARG A 142 9.25 2.09 19.15
N ASN A 143 8.43 2.47 18.21
CA ASN A 143 8.47 3.81 17.65
C ASN A 143 7.08 4.27 17.23
N VAL A 144 6.84 5.57 17.31
CA VAL A 144 5.64 6.24 16.80
C VAL A 144 6.10 7.48 16.07
N THR A 145 5.84 7.54 14.76
CA THR A 145 6.26 8.66 13.91
C THR A 145 5.04 9.29 13.26
N PHE A 146 4.88 10.59 13.42
CA PHE A 146 3.83 11.33 12.72
C PHE A 146 4.27 11.63 11.28
N LYS A 147 3.49 11.18 10.30
CA LYS A 147 3.75 11.35 8.85
C LYS A 147 2.91 12.48 8.22
N GLY A 148 2.30 13.34 9.02
CA GLY A 148 1.51 14.48 8.55
C GLY A 148 0.01 14.23 8.52
N VAL A 149 -0.45 13.07 8.10
CA VAL A 149 -1.87 12.70 8.00
C VAL A 149 -2.21 11.45 8.81
N HIS A 150 -1.21 10.65 9.15
CA HIS A 150 -1.35 9.43 9.94
C HIS A 150 -0.12 9.24 10.84
N TYR A 151 -0.20 8.29 11.76
CA TYR A 151 0.95 7.83 12.53
C TYR A 151 1.43 6.48 11.99
N GLU A 152 2.74 6.37 11.78
CA GLU A 152 3.43 5.11 11.56
C GLU A 152 3.92 4.57 12.90
N ILE A 153 3.52 3.37 13.25
CA ILE A 153 3.86 2.71 14.50
C ILE A 153 4.65 1.45 14.19
N LEU A 154 5.82 1.31 14.82
CA LEU A 154 6.60 0.07 14.75
C LEU A 154 6.31 -0.76 15.99
N VAL A 155 5.75 -1.95 15.77
CA VAL A 155 5.42 -2.93 16.83
C VAL A 155 6.34 -4.13 16.70
N GLU A 156 7.20 -4.33 17.67
CA GLU A 156 8.10 -5.47 17.75
C GLU A 156 7.41 -6.63 18.47
N THR A 157 7.27 -7.75 17.77
CA THR A 157 6.84 -9.04 18.33
C THR A 157 8.06 -9.92 18.62
N GLU A 158 7.87 -11.13 19.11
CA GLU A 158 8.96 -12.09 19.31
C GLU A 158 9.61 -12.55 17.99
N LEU A 159 8.88 -12.47 16.88
CA LEU A 159 9.31 -12.99 15.58
C LEU A 159 9.80 -11.90 14.61
N ARG A 160 9.15 -10.72 14.62
CA ARG A 160 9.45 -9.63 13.68
C ARG A 160 8.91 -8.28 14.13
N THR A 161 9.23 -7.25 13.37
CA THR A 161 8.65 -5.91 13.55
C THR A 161 7.59 -5.67 12.49
N TYR A 162 6.42 -5.27 12.94
CA TYR A 162 5.31 -4.85 12.09
C TYR A 162 5.26 -3.33 11.98
N LYS A 163 4.96 -2.84 10.78
CA LYS A 163 4.52 -1.47 10.57
C LYS A 163 3.00 -1.44 10.63
N VAL A 164 2.48 -0.52 11.41
CA VAL A 164 1.04 -0.25 11.56
C VAL A 164 0.80 1.22 11.27
N GLN A 165 -0.27 1.51 10.57
CA GLN A 165 -0.71 2.88 10.29
C GLN A 165 -2.05 3.14 11.00
N THR A 166 -2.15 4.30 11.67
CA THR A 166 -3.37 4.70 12.40
C THR A 166 -3.64 6.20 12.32
#